data_5eb357d6a90a6d6e2ef5193b1d8c34e0
#
_entry.id   5eb357d6a90a6d6e2ef5193b1d8c34e0
#
_cell.length_a   1.000
_cell.length_b   1.000
_cell.length_c   1.000
_cell.angle_alpha   90.00
_cell.angle_beta   90.00
_cell.angle_gamma   90.00
#
_symmetry.space_group_name_H-M   'P 1'
#
loop_
_entity.id
_entity.type
_entity.pdbx_description
1 polymer ?
#
loop_
_entity_poly.entity_id
_entity_poly.type
_entity_poly.pdbx_seq_one_letter_code
_entity_poly.pdbx_strand_id
1 'polypeptide(L)'
;MLLNALNVKKEYGIQTVLDIEKLEIRDGDRIGLIGRNGAGKSTLLGVLSGRIACDEGVVKRYCPIAEILQTGETEDEPEARLLSQLKLRDSAVKSGGEKTRRAIGAAFSSQAPLLFADEPTTNLDMEGVELLEKMMKGYRGAILMISHDRTLLDRVCNQIWELDKGNIRVFDGNYSDWAAQKERERGFQEFEYQQYQKEKKRLERTTDALQRKSQTMTKPPKRMGSSEWMLYKGVAAVQQGHVQSNKTAVMSRLEHLEKKERPDELPQVSMKLPDAGKKRAKNAAAIRHLS
;
A
#
# COMPACT_ATOMS: atom_id res chain seq x y z
N MET A 1 28.11 0.45 5.46
CA MET A 1 26.94 -0.30 5.94
C MET A 1 26.71 0.08 7.38
N LEU A 2 25.51 0.53 7.72
CA LEU A 2 25.12 0.97 9.06
C LEU A 2 24.27 -0.06 9.80
N LEU A 3 23.43 -0.80 9.04
CA LEU A 3 22.57 -1.84 9.58
C LEU A 3 22.38 -2.96 8.55
N ASN A 4 22.32 -4.20 9.04
CA ASN A 4 22.00 -5.39 8.24
C ASN A 4 21.03 -6.28 9.01
N ALA A 5 19.90 -6.63 8.40
CA ALA A 5 18.91 -7.56 8.93
C ALA A 5 18.78 -8.76 8.00
N LEU A 6 18.80 -9.96 8.56
CA LEU A 6 18.76 -11.22 7.81
C LEU A 6 17.72 -12.16 8.43
N ASN A 7 16.83 -12.69 7.57
CA ASN A 7 15.77 -13.65 7.93
C ASN A 7 14.95 -13.23 9.14
N VAL A 8 14.60 -11.93 9.19
CA VAL A 8 13.92 -11.34 10.34
C VAL A 8 12.44 -11.68 10.29
N LYS A 9 11.97 -12.42 11.32
CA LYS A 9 10.57 -12.75 11.50
C LYS A 9 10.06 -12.20 12.82
N LYS A 10 8.84 -11.64 12.80
CA LYS A 10 8.14 -11.16 13.99
C LYS A 10 6.69 -11.59 13.95
N GLU A 11 6.25 -12.23 15.01
CA GLU A 11 4.89 -12.74 15.17
C GLU A 11 4.23 -12.14 16.42
N TYR A 12 2.93 -11.95 16.37
CA TYR A 12 2.08 -11.63 17.50
C TYR A 12 0.94 -12.65 17.56
N GLY A 13 1.06 -13.60 18.47
CA GLY A 13 0.16 -14.75 18.54
C GLY A 13 0.29 -15.63 17.30
N ILE A 14 -0.77 -15.74 16.51
CA ILE A 14 -0.80 -16.53 15.27
C ILE A 14 -0.53 -15.69 14.00
N GLN A 15 -0.35 -14.38 14.18
CA GLN A 15 -0.18 -13.48 13.04
C GLN A 15 1.30 -13.15 12.82
N THR A 16 1.83 -13.51 11.65
CA THR A 16 3.14 -13.05 11.20
C THR A 16 3.02 -11.62 10.71
N VAL A 17 3.73 -10.70 11.38
CA VAL A 17 3.74 -9.25 11.06
C VAL A 17 4.92 -8.89 10.19
N LEU A 18 6.07 -9.53 10.39
CA LEU A 18 7.27 -9.34 9.57
C LEU A 18 7.82 -10.71 9.15
N ASP A 19 8.20 -10.81 7.88
CA ASP A 19 8.88 -11.98 7.29
C ASP A 19 9.83 -11.45 6.20
N ILE A 20 11.03 -11.06 6.61
CA ILE A 20 11.96 -10.27 5.82
C ILE A 20 13.24 -11.05 5.62
N GLU A 21 13.53 -11.41 4.38
CA GLU A 21 14.73 -12.17 4.04
C GLU A 21 16.00 -11.35 4.27
N LYS A 22 16.06 -10.13 3.74
CA LYS A 22 17.24 -9.29 3.83
C LYS A 22 16.90 -7.81 3.75
N LEU A 23 17.50 -6.99 4.64
CA LEU A 23 17.51 -5.53 4.57
C LEU A 23 18.88 -4.99 4.89
N GLU A 24 19.28 -3.95 4.19
CA GLU A 24 20.53 -3.22 4.42
C GLU A 24 20.27 -1.73 4.44
N ILE A 25 20.90 -1.03 5.39
CA ILE A 25 20.94 0.43 5.41
C ILE A 25 22.41 0.86 5.30
N ARG A 26 22.66 1.73 4.35
CA ARG A 26 23.99 2.26 4.06
C ARG A 26 24.06 3.74 4.42
N ASP A 27 25.27 4.24 4.52
CA ASP A 27 25.48 5.65 4.76
C ASP A 27 24.91 6.51 3.62
N GLY A 28 24.23 7.60 3.99
CA GLY A 28 23.57 8.49 3.04
C GLY A 28 22.20 8.04 2.53
N ASP A 29 21.72 6.83 2.87
CA ASP A 29 20.39 6.38 2.50
C ASP A 29 19.30 7.29 3.09
N ARG A 30 18.29 7.59 2.28
CA ARG A 30 17.09 8.36 2.64
C ARG A 30 15.87 7.52 2.36
N ILE A 31 15.45 6.72 3.32
CA ILE A 31 14.45 5.67 3.15
C ILE A 31 13.11 6.13 3.70
N GLY A 32 12.07 6.11 2.85
CA GLY A 32 10.69 6.27 3.26
C GLY A 32 10.01 4.90 3.42
N LEU A 33 9.62 4.55 4.63
CA LEU A 33 8.88 3.31 4.90
C LEU A 33 7.38 3.57 4.80
N ILE A 34 6.75 2.94 3.82
CA ILE A 34 5.33 3.07 3.55
C ILE A 34 4.62 1.72 3.64
N GLY A 35 3.31 1.73 3.77
CA GLY A 35 2.47 0.54 3.86
C GLY A 35 1.14 0.85 4.53
N ARG A 36 0.22 -0.10 4.50
CA ARG A 36 -1.12 0.04 5.09
C ARG A 36 -1.02 0.30 6.61
N ASN A 37 -2.06 0.92 7.19
CA ASN A 37 -2.15 1.02 8.65
C ASN A 37 -2.25 -0.38 9.25
N GLY A 38 -1.47 -0.63 10.30
CA GLY A 38 -1.38 -1.97 10.91
C GLY A 38 -0.48 -2.96 10.16
N ALA A 39 0.18 -2.58 9.06
CA ALA A 39 1.08 -3.47 8.33
C ALA A 39 2.36 -3.86 9.09
N GLY A 40 2.67 -3.20 10.23
CA GLY A 40 3.86 -3.51 11.02
C GLY A 40 5.02 -2.53 10.86
N LYS A 41 4.80 -1.33 10.30
CA LYS A 41 5.84 -0.31 10.08
C LYS A 41 6.58 0.06 11.37
N SER A 42 5.87 0.46 12.42
CA SER A 42 6.48 0.80 13.72
C SER A 42 7.11 -0.42 14.41
N THR A 43 6.56 -1.62 14.19
CA THR A 43 7.15 -2.89 14.63
C THR A 43 8.50 -3.10 13.95
N LEU A 44 8.57 -2.86 12.63
CA LEU A 44 9.83 -2.97 11.89
C LEU A 44 10.87 -1.99 12.43
N LEU A 45 10.52 -0.71 12.61
CA LEU A 45 11.42 0.25 13.23
C LEU A 45 11.92 -0.25 14.59
N GLY A 46 11.00 -0.73 15.45
CA GLY A 46 11.33 -1.26 16.77
C GLY A 46 12.25 -2.49 16.72
N VAL A 47 12.08 -3.38 15.73
CA VAL A 47 12.98 -4.53 15.54
C VAL A 47 14.34 -4.07 15.03
N LEU A 48 14.37 -3.16 14.04
CA LEU A 48 15.62 -2.64 13.50
C LEU A 48 16.41 -1.83 14.52
N SER A 49 15.75 -1.06 15.39
CA SER A 49 16.43 -0.31 16.47
C SER A 49 16.85 -1.19 17.65
N GLY A 50 16.18 -2.32 17.85
CA GLY A 50 16.44 -3.24 18.98
C GLY A 50 15.51 -3.05 20.17
N ARG A 51 14.55 -2.15 20.08
CA ARG A 51 13.48 -2.00 21.10
C ARG A 51 12.55 -3.20 21.17
N ILE A 52 12.37 -3.86 20.04
CA ILE A 52 11.55 -5.07 19.91
C ILE A 52 12.47 -6.21 19.48
N ALA A 53 12.43 -7.33 20.19
CA ALA A 53 13.15 -8.53 19.78
C ALA A 53 12.41 -9.19 18.58
N CYS A 54 13.16 -9.62 17.55
CA CYS A 54 12.64 -10.51 16.52
C CYS A 54 12.51 -11.93 17.10
N ASP A 55 11.59 -12.72 16.53
CA ASP A 55 11.39 -14.10 16.95
C ASP A 55 12.36 -15.03 16.22
N GLU A 56 12.69 -14.71 14.96
CA GLU A 56 13.72 -15.39 14.17
C GLU A 56 14.61 -14.35 13.47
N GLY A 57 15.80 -14.78 13.06
CA GLY A 57 16.75 -13.95 12.31
C GLY A 57 17.67 -13.12 13.17
N VAL A 58 18.42 -12.24 12.53
CA VAL A 58 19.45 -11.41 13.17
C VAL A 58 19.45 -10.01 12.61
N VAL A 59 19.52 -9.01 13.50
CA VAL A 59 19.74 -7.61 13.14
C VAL A 59 21.11 -7.17 13.68
N LYS A 60 22.05 -6.88 12.78
CA LYS A 60 23.38 -6.36 13.12
C LYS A 60 23.38 -4.84 12.93
N ARG A 61 23.65 -4.10 14.01
CA ARG A 61 23.78 -2.65 14.07
C ARG A 61 25.25 -2.30 14.19
N TYR A 62 25.77 -1.51 13.26
CA TYR A 62 27.17 -1.15 13.21
C TYR A 62 27.43 0.28 13.71
N CYS A 63 26.38 0.98 14.10
CA CYS A 63 26.45 2.35 14.60
C CYS A 63 25.33 2.61 15.62
N PRO A 64 25.43 3.68 16.42
CA PRO A 64 24.33 4.16 17.24
C PRO A 64 23.18 4.67 16.34
N ILE A 65 21.95 4.55 16.85
CA ILE A 65 20.72 4.94 16.17
C ILE A 65 20.05 6.01 17.02
N ALA A 66 19.75 7.16 16.42
CA ALA A 66 18.85 8.14 17.00
C ALA A 66 17.41 7.82 16.62
N GLU A 67 16.46 8.05 17.54
CA GLU A 67 15.05 7.78 17.28
C GLU A 67 14.16 8.99 17.57
N ILE A 68 13.22 9.25 16.66
CA ILE A 68 12.08 10.15 16.87
C ILE A 68 10.86 9.24 16.91
N LEU A 69 10.31 9.02 18.11
CA LEU A 69 9.15 8.19 18.32
C LEU A 69 7.86 8.98 18.10
N GLN A 70 6.80 8.29 17.64
CA GLN A 70 5.48 8.88 17.46
C GLN A 70 4.91 9.51 18.74
N THR A 71 5.24 8.97 19.92
CA THR A 71 4.83 9.53 21.21
C THR A 71 5.50 10.85 21.55
N GLY A 72 6.57 11.21 20.85
CA GLY A 72 7.43 12.35 21.16
C GLY A 72 8.18 12.19 22.49
N GLU A 73 8.25 10.98 23.05
CA GLU A 73 9.00 10.69 24.26
C GLU A 73 10.49 10.62 23.96
N THR A 74 11.29 11.27 24.78
CA THR A 74 12.76 11.22 24.76
C THR A 74 13.28 11.46 26.15
N GLU A 75 14.33 10.74 26.52
CA GLU A 75 15.08 10.94 27.76
C GLU A 75 16.22 11.93 27.54
N ASP A 76 16.63 12.16 26.32
CA ASP A 76 17.72 13.03 25.94
C ASP A 76 17.27 14.49 25.84
N GLU A 77 18.17 15.41 26.30
CA GLU A 77 17.95 16.85 26.16
C GLU A 77 18.63 17.37 24.88
N PRO A 78 17.91 18.22 24.12
CA PRO A 78 18.47 18.84 22.93
C PRO A 78 19.60 19.82 23.27
N GLU A 79 20.56 19.98 22.37
CA GLU A 79 21.57 21.06 22.50
C GLU A 79 20.92 22.44 22.52
N ALA A 80 21.48 23.38 23.27
CA ALA A 80 20.99 24.74 23.45
C ALA A 80 20.74 25.49 22.12
N ARG A 81 21.55 25.21 21.08
CA ARG A 81 21.39 25.77 19.74
C ARG A 81 20.11 25.29 19.10
N LEU A 82 19.74 24.02 19.21
CA LEU A 82 18.53 23.45 18.64
C LEU A 82 17.27 23.84 19.41
N LEU A 83 17.38 24.05 20.72
CA LEU A 83 16.28 24.59 21.55
C LEU A 83 15.77 25.92 20.99
N SER A 84 16.69 26.83 20.63
CA SER A 84 16.29 28.14 20.07
C SER A 84 15.70 28.01 18.64
N GLN A 85 16.27 27.17 17.79
CA GLN A 85 15.78 26.96 16.42
C GLN A 85 14.39 26.32 16.41
N LEU A 86 14.14 25.37 17.31
CA LEU A 86 12.86 24.69 17.45
C LEU A 86 11.83 25.49 18.26
N LYS A 87 12.15 26.73 18.66
CA LYS A 87 11.30 27.59 19.49
C LYS A 87 10.80 26.91 20.77
N LEU A 88 11.63 26.04 21.36
CA LEU A 88 11.31 25.33 22.59
C LEU A 88 11.39 26.30 23.78
N ARG A 89 10.35 26.32 24.60
CA ARG A 89 10.29 27.08 25.85
C ARG A 89 10.53 26.14 27.03
N ASP A 90 11.19 26.65 28.08
CA ASP A 90 11.32 25.94 29.34
C ASP A 90 9.99 26.05 30.11
N SER A 91 8.97 25.27 29.71
CA SER A 91 7.69 25.21 30.41
C SER A 91 7.50 23.86 31.08
N ALA A 92 6.94 23.87 32.29
CA ALA A 92 6.65 22.66 33.05
C ALA A 92 5.54 21.79 32.39
N VAL A 93 4.68 22.41 31.59
CA VAL A 93 3.60 21.72 30.86
C VAL A 93 3.95 21.70 29.37
N LYS A 94 4.28 20.52 28.85
CA LYS A 94 4.68 20.34 27.45
C LYS A 94 3.44 19.96 26.61
N SER A 95 3.12 20.78 25.63
CA SER A 95 2.11 20.43 24.60
C SER A 95 2.61 19.28 23.73
N GLY A 96 1.72 18.57 23.02
CA GLY A 96 2.10 17.49 22.10
C GLY A 96 3.14 17.96 21.07
N GLY A 97 2.98 19.15 20.51
CA GLY A 97 3.93 19.73 19.56
C GLY A 97 5.30 20.06 20.18
N GLU A 98 5.36 20.51 21.44
CA GLU A 98 6.61 20.75 22.15
C GLU A 98 7.35 19.44 22.43
N LYS A 99 6.65 18.37 22.80
CA LYS A 99 7.24 17.04 22.98
C LYS A 99 7.88 16.56 21.68
N THR A 100 7.14 16.64 20.56
CA THR A 100 7.67 16.23 19.25
C THR A 100 8.89 17.08 18.85
N ARG A 101 8.85 18.41 19.01
CA ARG A 101 9.99 19.28 18.71
C ARG A 101 11.20 18.98 19.57
N ARG A 102 11.01 18.65 20.87
CA ARG A 102 12.09 18.25 21.78
C ARG A 102 12.72 16.93 21.34
N ALA A 103 11.91 15.92 21.01
CA ALA A 103 12.40 14.64 20.48
C ALA A 103 13.22 14.82 19.19
N ILE A 104 12.74 15.69 18.27
CA ILE A 104 13.49 16.05 17.06
C ILE A 104 14.84 16.67 17.45
N GLY A 105 14.84 17.68 18.35
CA GLY A 105 16.04 18.33 18.80
C GLY A 105 17.06 17.36 19.42
N ALA A 106 16.61 16.47 20.31
CA ALA A 106 17.44 15.45 20.94
C ALA A 106 18.05 14.50 19.89
N ALA A 107 17.22 13.95 18.99
CA ALA A 107 17.69 13.06 17.96
C ALA A 107 18.74 13.67 17.03
N PHE A 108 18.55 14.94 16.63
CA PHE A 108 19.53 15.64 15.79
C PHE A 108 20.78 16.09 16.57
N SER A 109 20.68 16.33 17.89
CA SER A 109 21.83 16.62 18.75
C SER A 109 22.77 15.43 18.89
N SER A 110 22.24 14.22 18.85
CA SER A 110 23.04 12.99 19.01
C SER A 110 24.06 12.77 17.90
N GLN A 111 23.89 13.41 16.74
CA GLN A 111 24.72 13.24 15.54
C GLN A 111 24.95 11.76 15.15
N ALA A 112 24.01 10.89 15.49
CA ALA A 112 24.11 9.47 15.19
C ALA A 112 24.19 9.23 13.65
N PRO A 113 24.96 8.26 13.17
CA PRO A 113 25.05 7.96 11.73
C PRO A 113 23.74 7.45 11.13
N LEU A 114 22.77 7.01 11.96
CA LEU A 114 21.49 6.49 11.52
C LEU A 114 20.35 7.11 12.35
N LEU A 115 19.36 7.67 11.68
CA LEU A 115 18.16 8.27 12.28
C LEU A 115 16.93 7.47 11.89
N PHE A 116 16.16 7.02 12.88
CA PHE A 116 14.82 6.48 12.69
C PHE A 116 13.77 7.51 13.11
N ALA A 117 12.75 7.70 12.29
CA ALA A 117 11.67 8.65 12.57
C ALA A 117 10.30 8.00 12.31
N ASP A 118 9.49 7.88 13.35
CA ASP A 118 8.14 7.35 13.27
C ASP A 118 7.13 8.49 13.36
N GLU A 119 6.51 8.87 12.22
CA GLU A 119 5.55 9.96 12.06
C GLU A 119 6.02 11.31 12.65
N PRO A 120 7.21 11.79 12.29
CA PRO A 120 7.83 12.95 12.96
C PRO A 120 7.10 14.28 12.68
N THR A 121 6.15 14.30 11.73
CA THR A 121 5.31 15.47 11.43
C THR A 121 4.09 15.59 12.34
N THR A 122 3.78 14.54 13.11
CA THR A 122 2.62 14.54 14.01
C THR A 122 2.76 15.63 15.06
N ASN A 123 1.69 16.41 15.25
CA ASN A 123 1.63 17.54 16.16
C ASN A 123 2.55 18.74 15.82
N LEU A 124 3.16 18.77 14.64
CA LEU A 124 3.89 19.95 14.18
C LEU A 124 2.96 20.89 13.40
N ASP A 125 3.20 22.19 13.56
CA ASP A 125 2.66 23.21 12.69
C ASP A 125 3.47 23.31 11.38
N MET A 126 2.99 24.09 10.43
CA MET A 126 3.60 24.20 9.11
C MET A 126 5.06 24.66 9.17
N GLU A 127 5.39 25.62 10.06
CA GLU A 127 6.77 26.08 10.27
C GLU A 127 7.65 24.95 10.83
N GLY A 128 7.11 24.13 11.75
CA GLY A 128 7.80 22.98 12.31
C GLY A 128 8.10 21.90 11.26
N VAL A 129 7.16 21.64 10.35
CA VAL A 129 7.38 20.68 9.23
C VAL A 129 8.45 21.19 8.28
N GLU A 130 8.43 22.49 7.90
CA GLU A 130 9.46 23.07 7.03
C GLU A 130 10.86 23.03 7.69
N LEU A 131 10.92 23.30 9.00
CA LEU A 131 12.17 23.20 9.73
C LEU A 131 12.68 21.76 9.79
N LEU A 132 11.81 20.78 10.08
CA LEU A 132 12.14 19.36 10.07
C LEU A 132 12.67 18.93 8.70
N GLU A 133 12.00 19.33 7.59
CA GLU A 133 12.46 19.06 6.23
C GLU A 133 13.89 19.57 5.99
N LYS A 134 14.18 20.80 6.39
CA LYS A 134 15.52 21.39 6.27
C LYS A 134 16.55 20.62 7.08
N MET A 135 16.20 20.23 8.32
CA MET A 135 17.09 19.47 9.18
C MET A 135 17.37 18.08 8.60
N MET A 136 16.34 17.38 8.08
CA MET A 136 16.51 16.07 7.45
C MET A 136 17.35 16.14 6.17
N LYS A 137 17.17 17.15 5.33
CA LYS A 137 18.01 17.36 4.15
C LYS A 137 19.48 17.63 4.49
N GLY A 138 19.72 18.34 5.58
CA GLY A 138 21.06 18.63 6.09
C GLY A 138 21.71 17.50 6.90
N TYR A 139 20.98 16.44 7.20
CA TYR A 139 21.51 15.34 8.00
C TYR A 139 22.59 14.56 7.25
N ARG A 140 23.73 14.32 7.89
CA ARG A 140 24.86 13.66 7.22
C ARG A 140 24.76 12.13 7.19
N GLY A 141 24.11 11.51 8.19
CA GLY A 141 23.90 10.07 8.26
C GLY A 141 22.74 9.57 7.40
N ALA A 142 22.37 8.30 7.51
CA ALA A 142 21.19 7.73 6.87
C ALA A 142 19.91 8.03 7.67
N ILE A 143 18.79 8.05 6.98
CA ILE A 143 17.45 8.24 7.56
C ILE A 143 16.53 7.12 7.11
N LEU A 144 15.81 6.51 8.06
CA LEU A 144 14.65 5.67 7.80
C LEU A 144 13.45 6.32 8.47
N MET A 145 12.46 6.76 7.68
CA MET A 145 11.28 7.43 8.21
C MET A 145 9.99 6.77 7.81
N ILE A 146 9.03 6.73 8.74
CA ILE A 146 7.62 6.49 8.46
C ILE A 146 6.93 7.86 8.42
N SER A 147 6.22 8.18 7.36
CA SER A 147 5.40 9.37 7.29
C SER A 147 4.18 9.21 6.39
N HIS A 148 3.09 9.87 6.76
CA HIS A 148 1.92 10.06 5.90
C HIS A 148 2.02 11.35 5.06
N ASP A 149 3.01 12.18 5.31
CA ASP A 149 3.27 13.38 4.51
C ASP A 149 4.04 13.02 3.24
N ARG A 150 3.28 12.94 2.14
CA ARG A 150 3.83 12.61 0.81
C ARG A 150 4.85 13.64 0.34
N THR A 151 4.66 14.91 0.69
CA THR A 151 5.55 16.00 0.29
C THR A 151 6.90 15.85 0.98
N LEU A 152 6.90 15.52 2.27
CA LEU A 152 8.13 15.27 3.02
C LEU A 152 8.89 14.06 2.44
N LEU A 153 8.18 12.93 2.21
CA LEU A 153 8.78 11.74 1.60
C LEU A 153 9.37 12.04 0.22
N ASP A 154 8.67 12.82 -0.59
CA ASP A 154 9.10 13.17 -1.95
C ASP A 154 10.35 14.04 -1.97
N ARG A 155 10.47 14.95 -1.00
CA ARG A 155 11.58 15.91 -0.92
C ARG A 155 12.82 15.39 -0.20
N VAL A 156 12.67 14.39 0.65
CA VAL A 156 13.75 13.90 1.52
C VAL A 156 14.24 12.52 1.10
N CYS A 157 13.36 11.62 0.66
CA CYS A 157 13.71 10.24 0.37
C CYS A 157 14.27 10.05 -1.04
N ASN A 158 15.25 9.16 -1.16
CA ASN A 158 15.79 8.65 -2.42
C ASN A 158 15.51 7.16 -2.62
N GLN A 159 14.88 6.53 -1.64
CA GLN A 159 14.45 5.13 -1.68
C GLN A 159 13.15 4.97 -0.91
N ILE A 160 12.25 4.14 -1.42
CA ILE A 160 10.98 3.79 -0.75
C ILE A 160 10.98 2.31 -0.43
N TRP A 161 10.70 1.99 0.82
CA TRP A 161 10.42 0.64 1.28
C TRP A 161 8.92 0.46 1.48
N GLU A 162 8.32 -0.42 0.70
CA GLU A 162 6.91 -0.76 0.82
C GLU A 162 6.75 -2.03 1.64
N LEU A 163 6.13 -1.92 2.81
CA LEU A 163 5.79 -3.07 3.66
C LEU A 163 4.38 -3.55 3.31
N ASP A 164 4.29 -4.75 2.75
CA ASP A 164 3.03 -5.43 2.44
C ASP A 164 3.08 -6.90 2.88
N LYS A 165 2.08 -7.30 3.66
CA LYS A 165 1.91 -8.69 4.17
C LYS A 165 3.19 -9.27 4.80
N GLY A 166 3.90 -8.44 5.57
CA GLY A 166 5.12 -8.82 6.27
C GLY A 166 6.41 -8.73 5.45
N ASN A 167 6.32 -8.59 4.12
CA ASN A 167 7.46 -8.49 3.22
C ASN A 167 7.76 -7.04 2.86
N ILE A 168 9.02 -6.77 2.51
CA ILE A 168 9.45 -5.45 2.03
C ILE A 168 9.83 -5.51 0.57
N ARG A 169 9.29 -4.55 -0.20
CA ARG A 169 9.75 -4.23 -1.55
C ARG A 169 10.50 -2.92 -1.52
N VAL A 170 11.69 -2.93 -2.09
CA VAL A 170 12.56 -1.76 -2.18
C VAL A 170 12.40 -1.13 -3.56
N PHE A 171 12.19 0.18 -3.59
CA PHE A 171 12.07 0.99 -4.81
C PHE A 171 13.10 2.12 -4.75
N ASP A 172 13.91 2.24 -5.77
CA ASP A 172 14.81 3.37 -5.95
C ASP A 172 14.03 4.58 -6.48
N GLY A 173 14.25 5.74 -5.89
CA GLY A 173 13.55 6.97 -6.20
C GLY A 173 12.74 7.52 -5.02
N ASN A 174 12.06 8.64 -5.26
CA ASN A 174 11.23 9.31 -4.28
C ASN A 174 9.80 8.75 -4.25
N TYR A 175 8.92 9.38 -3.45
CA TYR A 175 7.53 8.95 -3.33
C TYR A 175 6.75 9.08 -4.64
N SER A 176 7.00 10.14 -5.43
CA SER A 176 6.33 10.34 -6.73
C SER A 176 6.72 9.28 -7.75
N ASP A 177 8.00 8.86 -7.76
CA ASP A 177 8.49 7.79 -8.63
C ASP A 177 7.84 6.45 -8.30
N TRP A 178 7.78 6.12 -7.00
CA TRP A 178 7.08 4.94 -6.50
C TRP A 178 5.59 4.97 -6.88
N ALA A 179 4.90 6.09 -6.64
CA ALA A 179 3.48 6.23 -6.94
C ALA A 179 3.19 6.04 -8.43
N ALA A 180 4.02 6.62 -9.31
CA ALA A 180 3.91 6.47 -10.75
C ALA A 180 4.17 5.03 -11.22
N GLN A 181 5.11 4.32 -10.58
CA GLN A 181 5.34 2.90 -10.86
C GLN A 181 4.16 2.05 -10.44
N LYS A 182 3.61 2.26 -9.24
CA LYS A 182 2.44 1.54 -8.74
C LYS A 182 1.20 1.74 -9.61
N GLU A 183 0.97 2.96 -10.10
CA GLU A 183 -0.15 3.23 -11.00
C GLU A 183 0.00 2.48 -12.33
N ARG A 184 1.21 2.39 -12.87
CA ARG A 184 1.49 1.60 -14.08
C ARG A 184 1.29 0.10 -13.85
N GLU A 185 1.81 -0.45 -12.74
CA GLU A 185 1.62 -1.86 -12.36
C GLU A 185 0.12 -2.20 -12.22
N ARG A 186 -0.63 -1.31 -11.57
CA ARG A 186 -2.08 -1.45 -11.40
C ARG A 186 -2.82 -1.41 -12.74
N GLY A 187 -2.48 -0.44 -13.58
CA GLY A 187 -3.08 -0.34 -14.92
C GLY A 187 -2.85 -1.61 -15.75
N PHE A 188 -1.66 -2.20 -15.67
CA PHE A 188 -1.36 -3.46 -16.33
C PHE A 188 -2.16 -4.63 -15.75
N GLN A 189 -2.23 -4.76 -14.42
CA GLN A 189 -3.04 -5.80 -13.76
C GLN A 189 -4.52 -5.68 -14.10
N GLU A 190 -5.06 -4.47 -14.15
CA GLU A 190 -6.45 -4.24 -14.53
C GLU A 190 -6.70 -4.61 -15.99
N PHE A 191 -5.78 -4.27 -16.89
CA PHE A 191 -5.85 -4.68 -18.30
C PHE A 191 -5.84 -6.21 -18.45
N GLU A 192 -4.91 -6.91 -17.76
CA GLU A 192 -4.87 -8.38 -17.76
C GLU A 192 -6.16 -9.01 -17.22
N TYR A 193 -6.71 -8.46 -16.13
CA TYR A 193 -7.97 -8.92 -15.56
C TYR A 193 -9.13 -8.72 -16.53
N GLN A 194 -9.20 -7.58 -17.20
CA GLN A 194 -10.23 -7.32 -18.22
C GLN A 194 -10.10 -8.28 -19.41
N GLN A 195 -8.89 -8.60 -19.87
CA GLN A 195 -8.67 -9.58 -20.94
C GLN A 195 -9.09 -10.98 -20.50
N TYR A 196 -8.72 -11.38 -19.27
CA TYR A 196 -9.19 -12.64 -18.69
C TYR A 196 -10.71 -12.72 -18.64
N GLN A 197 -11.39 -11.67 -18.19
CA GLN A 197 -12.86 -11.64 -18.13
C GLN A 197 -13.52 -11.71 -19.51
N LYS A 198 -12.95 -11.05 -20.51
CA LYS A 198 -13.45 -11.10 -21.90
C LYS A 198 -13.30 -12.51 -22.46
N GLU A 199 -12.13 -13.13 -22.30
CA GLU A 199 -11.88 -14.48 -22.83
C GLU A 199 -12.72 -15.53 -22.11
N LYS A 200 -12.86 -15.45 -20.79
CA LYS A 200 -13.74 -16.31 -20.00
C LYS A 200 -15.18 -16.25 -20.51
N LYS A 201 -15.74 -15.04 -20.65
CA LYS A 201 -17.10 -14.85 -21.17
C LYS A 201 -17.27 -15.36 -22.62
N ARG A 202 -16.22 -15.22 -23.46
CA ARG A 202 -16.22 -15.75 -24.83
C ARG A 202 -16.31 -17.27 -24.83
N LEU A 203 -15.49 -17.95 -24.03
CA LEU A 203 -15.46 -19.40 -23.92
C LEU A 203 -16.77 -19.94 -23.33
N GLU A 204 -17.31 -19.32 -22.29
CA GLU A 204 -18.61 -19.67 -21.69
C GLU A 204 -19.75 -19.58 -22.73
N ARG A 205 -19.83 -18.46 -23.48
CA ARG A 205 -20.83 -18.30 -24.55
C ARG A 205 -20.69 -19.35 -25.66
N THR A 206 -19.44 -19.69 -26.01
CA THR A 206 -19.19 -20.73 -27.02
C THR A 206 -19.62 -22.10 -26.51
N THR A 207 -19.35 -22.42 -25.24
CA THR A 207 -19.80 -23.67 -24.61
C THR A 207 -21.33 -23.76 -24.60
N ASP A 208 -22.04 -22.69 -24.23
CA ASP A 208 -23.50 -22.63 -24.22
C ASP A 208 -24.08 -22.80 -25.62
N ALA A 209 -23.46 -22.15 -26.62
CA ALA A 209 -23.90 -22.27 -28.00
C ALA A 209 -23.74 -23.70 -28.54
N LEU A 210 -22.60 -24.35 -28.26
CA LEU A 210 -22.33 -25.75 -28.61
C LEU A 210 -23.31 -26.69 -27.90
N GLN A 211 -23.63 -26.43 -26.63
CA GLN A 211 -24.61 -27.22 -25.88
C GLN A 211 -26.03 -27.12 -26.48
N ARG A 212 -26.48 -25.90 -26.79
CA ARG A 212 -27.79 -25.69 -27.47
C ARG A 212 -27.82 -26.39 -28.85
N LYS A 213 -26.72 -26.29 -29.62
CA LYS A 213 -26.61 -26.94 -30.92
C LYS A 213 -26.69 -28.47 -30.80
N SER A 214 -25.99 -29.06 -29.81
CA SER A 214 -26.08 -30.50 -29.53
C SER A 214 -27.50 -30.97 -29.20
N GLN A 215 -28.26 -30.19 -28.41
CA GLN A 215 -29.64 -30.52 -28.02
C GLN A 215 -30.63 -30.41 -29.18
N THR A 216 -30.39 -29.51 -30.14
CA THR A 216 -31.27 -29.34 -31.30
C THR A 216 -31.02 -30.38 -32.39
N MET A 217 -29.81 -30.93 -32.53
CA MET A 217 -29.42 -31.93 -33.50
C MET A 217 -30.11 -33.30 -33.29
N THR A 218 -30.57 -33.57 -32.08
CA THR A 218 -31.23 -34.85 -31.72
C THR A 218 -32.72 -34.86 -32.07
N LYS A 219 -33.30 -33.75 -32.48
CA LYS A 219 -34.73 -33.67 -32.82
C LYS A 219 -34.94 -33.93 -34.34
N PRO A 220 -35.68 -34.97 -34.73
CA PRO A 220 -35.97 -35.22 -36.13
C PRO A 220 -36.83 -34.11 -36.72
N PRO A 221 -36.70 -33.78 -38.04
CA PRO A 221 -37.64 -32.95 -38.75
C PRO A 221 -39.06 -33.52 -38.71
N LYS A 222 -40.07 -32.66 -38.54
CA LYS A 222 -41.51 -33.06 -38.35
C LYS A 222 -42.14 -33.88 -39.44
N ARG A 223 -41.49 -34.17 -40.59
CA ARG A 223 -41.99 -34.94 -41.73
C ARG A 223 -40.88 -35.76 -42.37
N MET A 224 -40.43 -36.85 -41.74
CA MET A 224 -39.48 -37.79 -42.30
C MET A 224 -40.05 -39.19 -42.30
N GLY A 225 -39.88 -39.92 -43.43
CA GLY A 225 -40.20 -41.33 -43.54
C GLY A 225 -39.22 -42.22 -42.76
N SER A 226 -39.64 -43.46 -42.38
CA SER A 226 -38.84 -44.34 -41.52
C SER A 226 -37.47 -44.74 -42.10
N SER A 227 -37.31 -44.84 -43.42
CA SER A 227 -36.04 -45.16 -44.09
C SER A 227 -35.07 -43.97 -44.11
N GLU A 228 -35.57 -42.76 -44.33
CA GLU A 228 -34.82 -41.48 -44.28
C GLU A 228 -34.35 -41.17 -42.86
N TRP A 229 -35.15 -41.57 -41.87
CA TRP A 229 -34.80 -41.44 -40.45
C TRP A 229 -33.52 -42.21 -40.09
N MET A 230 -33.33 -43.43 -40.63
CA MET A 230 -32.10 -44.22 -40.32
C MET A 230 -30.82 -43.56 -40.85
N LEU A 231 -30.85 -43.04 -42.08
CA LEU A 231 -29.75 -42.30 -42.69
C LEU A 231 -29.46 -41.00 -41.93
N TYR A 232 -30.49 -40.26 -41.60
CA TYR A 232 -30.40 -39.02 -40.82
C TYR A 232 -29.78 -39.26 -39.46
N LYS A 233 -30.14 -40.37 -38.77
CA LYS A 233 -29.60 -40.72 -37.44
C LYS A 233 -28.08 -41.00 -37.49
N GLY A 234 -27.58 -41.60 -38.55
CA GLY A 234 -26.15 -41.81 -38.72
C GLY A 234 -25.38 -40.50 -38.92
N VAL A 235 -25.84 -39.62 -39.78
CA VAL A 235 -25.21 -38.32 -40.02
C VAL A 235 -25.31 -37.41 -38.78
N ALA A 236 -26.47 -37.42 -38.11
CA ALA A 236 -26.64 -36.66 -36.86
C ALA A 236 -25.71 -37.13 -35.73
N ALA A 237 -25.48 -38.42 -35.63
CA ALA A 237 -24.54 -38.99 -34.62
C ALA A 237 -23.09 -38.54 -34.85
N VAL A 238 -22.61 -38.52 -36.10
CA VAL A 238 -21.26 -38.03 -36.45
C VAL A 238 -21.16 -36.54 -36.17
N GLN A 239 -22.12 -35.75 -36.56
CA GLN A 239 -22.13 -34.31 -36.28
C GLN A 239 -22.20 -34.01 -34.77
N GLN A 240 -22.98 -34.79 -34.03
CA GLN A 240 -23.05 -34.68 -32.58
C GLN A 240 -21.69 -35.00 -31.91
N GLY A 241 -20.97 -36.03 -32.42
CA GLY A 241 -19.61 -36.35 -31.98
C GLY A 241 -18.64 -35.16 -32.15
N HIS A 242 -18.67 -34.51 -33.33
CA HIS A 242 -17.84 -33.31 -33.57
C HIS A 242 -18.21 -32.14 -32.64
N VAL A 243 -19.50 -31.90 -32.41
CA VAL A 243 -19.95 -30.84 -31.48
C VAL A 243 -19.52 -31.14 -30.06
N GLN A 244 -19.60 -32.41 -29.64
CA GLN A 244 -19.17 -32.82 -28.29
C GLN A 244 -17.64 -32.69 -28.12
N SER A 245 -16.85 -33.11 -29.11
CA SER A 245 -15.39 -32.96 -29.11
C SER A 245 -14.98 -31.47 -29.01
N ASN A 246 -15.61 -30.61 -29.80
CA ASN A 246 -15.38 -29.16 -29.76
C ASN A 246 -15.78 -28.58 -28.40
N LYS A 247 -16.88 -29.02 -27.80
CA LYS A 247 -17.31 -28.60 -26.47
C LYS A 247 -16.25 -28.99 -25.42
N THR A 248 -15.76 -30.22 -25.44
CA THR A 248 -14.73 -30.70 -24.53
C THR A 248 -13.45 -29.90 -24.67
N ALA A 249 -13.03 -29.58 -25.91
CA ALA A 249 -11.86 -28.74 -26.15
C ALA A 249 -12.02 -27.30 -25.60
N VAL A 250 -13.21 -26.72 -25.74
CA VAL A 250 -13.50 -25.37 -25.19
C VAL A 250 -13.55 -25.41 -23.66
N MET A 251 -14.14 -26.46 -23.07
CA MET A 251 -14.16 -26.63 -21.61
C MET A 251 -12.75 -26.80 -21.03
N SER A 252 -11.91 -27.61 -21.67
CA SER A 252 -10.52 -27.76 -21.28
C SER A 252 -9.76 -26.43 -21.33
N ARG A 253 -9.99 -25.62 -22.36
CA ARG A 253 -9.41 -24.26 -22.41
C ARG A 253 -9.91 -23.35 -21.28
N LEU A 254 -11.18 -23.47 -20.90
CA LEU A 254 -11.76 -22.72 -19.80
C LEU A 254 -11.14 -23.14 -18.45
N GLU A 255 -10.92 -24.44 -18.24
CA GLU A 255 -10.27 -24.99 -17.04
C GLU A 255 -8.81 -24.57 -16.93
N HIS A 256 -8.10 -24.53 -18.06
CA HIS A 256 -6.70 -24.11 -18.12
C HIS A 256 -6.50 -22.59 -18.24
N LEU A 257 -7.60 -21.81 -18.30
CA LEU A 257 -7.50 -20.36 -18.35
C LEU A 257 -6.97 -19.85 -17.02
N GLU A 258 -5.75 -19.32 -17.03
CA GLU A 258 -5.08 -18.79 -15.85
C GLU A 258 -5.94 -17.72 -15.16
N LYS A 259 -6.36 -17.99 -13.93
CA LYS A 259 -7.21 -17.10 -13.18
C LYS A 259 -6.43 -15.86 -12.78
N LYS A 260 -6.83 -14.71 -13.28
CA LYS A 260 -6.31 -13.41 -12.84
C LYS A 260 -7.20 -12.84 -11.75
N GLU A 261 -6.56 -12.37 -10.67
CA GLU A 261 -7.27 -11.71 -9.58
C GLU A 261 -7.52 -10.23 -9.91
N ARG A 262 -8.62 -9.70 -9.41
CA ARG A 262 -8.88 -8.27 -9.55
C ARG A 262 -7.84 -7.52 -8.70
N PRO A 263 -7.19 -6.47 -9.26
CA PRO A 263 -6.28 -5.64 -8.46
C PRO A 263 -7.01 -5.08 -7.25
N ASP A 264 -6.32 -5.06 -6.10
CA ASP A 264 -6.85 -4.47 -4.87
C ASP A 264 -7.16 -2.98 -5.11
N GLU A 265 -8.34 -2.54 -4.72
CA GLU A 265 -8.69 -1.13 -4.71
C GLU A 265 -7.85 -0.45 -3.64
N LEU A 266 -7.08 0.58 -4.04
CA LEU A 266 -6.42 1.42 -3.05
C LEU A 266 -7.49 1.97 -2.11
N PRO A 267 -7.30 1.92 -0.79
CA PRO A 267 -8.24 2.50 0.14
C PRO A 267 -8.42 3.98 -0.25
N GLN A 268 -9.60 4.31 -0.76
CA GLN A 268 -9.97 5.69 -0.98
C GLN A 268 -9.99 6.33 0.41
N VAL A 269 -9.03 7.21 0.68
CA VAL A 269 -9.10 8.11 1.81
C VAL A 269 -10.25 9.07 1.50
N SER A 270 -11.47 8.70 1.91
CA SER A 270 -12.59 9.62 1.90
C SER A 270 -12.29 10.66 2.97
N MET A 271 -11.71 11.79 2.58
CA MET A 271 -11.79 12.99 3.38
C MET A 271 -13.27 13.34 3.46
N LYS A 272 -13.94 12.96 4.55
CA LYS A 272 -15.17 13.62 4.97
C LYS A 272 -14.73 15.01 5.40
N LEU A 273 -14.76 15.96 4.45
CA LEU A 273 -14.76 17.37 4.81
C LEU A 273 -15.93 17.54 5.79
N PRO A 274 -15.69 18.07 7.00
CA PRO A 274 -16.79 18.40 7.89
C PRO A 274 -17.68 19.36 7.10
N ASP A 275 -18.96 19.01 6.97
CA ASP A 275 -19.97 19.85 6.34
C ASP A 275 -19.86 21.25 6.97
N ALA A 276 -19.34 22.20 6.21
CA ALA A 276 -19.37 23.60 6.61
C ALA A 276 -20.85 23.97 6.70
N GLY A 277 -21.36 23.88 7.93
CA GLY A 277 -22.76 24.06 8.25
C GLY A 277 -23.28 25.29 7.53
N LYS A 278 -24.18 25.09 6.60
CA LYS A 278 -25.03 26.16 6.04
C LYS A 278 -25.76 26.77 7.22
N LYS A 279 -25.21 27.85 7.79
CA LYS A 279 -25.95 28.75 8.63
C LYS A 279 -27.07 29.34 7.75
N ARG A 280 -28.26 28.75 7.89
CA ARG A 280 -29.49 29.39 7.42
C ARG A 280 -29.55 30.76 8.05
N ALA A 281 -29.31 31.80 7.27
CA ALA A 281 -29.67 33.16 7.63
C ALA A 281 -31.19 33.24 7.70
N LYS A 282 -31.77 33.04 8.91
CA LYS A 282 -33.08 33.51 9.25
C LYS A 282 -32.85 34.92 9.87
N ASN A 283 -33.14 35.95 9.10
CA ASN A 283 -33.72 37.20 9.56
C ASN A 283 -33.69 38.21 8.41
N ALA A 284 -34.69 38.09 7.54
CA ALA A 284 -35.10 39.25 6.75
C ALA A 284 -35.93 40.16 7.68
N ALA A 285 -35.31 41.23 8.13
CA ALA A 285 -36.02 42.29 8.86
C ALA A 285 -36.94 43.04 7.88
N ALA A 286 -38.22 42.98 8.13
CA ALA A 286 -39.22 43.77 7.45
C ALA A 286 -39.08 45.23 7.89
N ILE A 287 -38.66 46.10 6.98
CA ILE A 287 -38.78 47.56 7.17
C ILE A 287 -40.22 47.92 6.80
N ARG A 288 -41.02 48.23 7.80
CA ARG A 288 -42.32 48.92 7.63
C ARG A 288 -42.05 50.40 7.55
N HIS A 289 -42.49 51.01 6.45
CA HIS A 289 -42.68 52.45 6.33
C HIS A 289 -43.67 52.93 7.40
N LEU A 290 -43.30 53.97 8.08
CA LEU A 290 -44.20 54.88 8.76
C LEU A 290 -43.93 56.32 8.27
N SER A 291 -44.98 56.89 7.77
CA SER A 291 -45.24 58.23 7.29
C SER A 291 -44.55 59.37 8.04
#